data_8ad232ba32de938f68d419429c31dcf8
#
_entry.id   8ad232ba32de938f68d419429c31dcf8
#
_cell.length_a   1.000
_cell.length_b   1.000
_cell.length_c   1.000
_cell.angle_alpha   90.00
_cell.angle_beta   90.00
_cell.angle_gamma   90.00
#
_symmetry.space_group_name_H-M   'P 1'
#
loop_
_entity.id
_entity.type
_entity.pdbx_description
1 polymer ?
#
loop_
_entity_poly.entity_id
_entity_poly.type
_entity_poly.pdbx_seq_one_letter_code
_entity_poly.pdbx_strand_id
1 'polypeptide(L)'
;MSSPYPEGGPPPGAPSGKTSIGLDSNLGAALCYWANFLCCAGLVLAIIFLVTGKENRFVKFHAVQSIFLVVLEIVFAIILEILTVILRLALSIVDMGWIAGLLTWVLGIFLLFIFFILLIIAGIKAYGGQEYKLPLIGEFAWKTVNK
;
A
#
# COMPACT_ATOMS: atom_id res chain seq x y z
N MET A 1 -21.71 28.53 16.02
CA MET A 1 -20.25 28.62 15.81
C MET A 1 -20.00 28.28 14.33
N SER A 2 -19.69 29.32 13.52
CA SER A 2 -19.34 29.11 12.10
C SER A 2 -17.98 28.44 12.04
N SER A 3 -17.88 27.34 11.30
CA SER A 3 -16.62 26.69 11.00
C SER A 3 -15.66 27.71 10.39
N PRO A 4 -14.39 27.81 10.86
CA PRO A 4 -13.40 28.72 10.27
C PRO A 4 -12.93 28.25 8.88
N TYR A 5 -13.45 27.14 8.35
CA TYR A 5 -13.08 26.58 7.06
C TYR A 5 -14.20 26.80 6.03
N PRO A 6 -13.87 27.22 4.79
CA PRO A 6 -14.83 27.26 3.70
C PRO A 6 -15.40 25.86 3.44
N GLU A 7 -16.72 25.74 3.44
CA GLU A 7 -17.40 24.49 3.12
C GLU A 7 -16.98 24.02 1.71
N GLY A 8 -16.36 22.85 1.63
CA GLY A 8 -15.94 22.21 0.35
C GLY A 8 -14.50 22.45 -0.09
N GLY A 9 -13.67 23.18 0.68
CA GLY A 9 -12.25 23.31 0.40
C GLY A 9 -11.42 22.13 0.95
N PRO A 10 -10.25 21.80 0.34
CA PRO A 10 -9.35 20.80 0.91
C PRO A 10 -8.88 21.25 2.31
N PRO A 11 -8.64 20.32 3.25
CA PRO A 11 -8.19 20.65 4.58
C PRO A 11 -6.87 21.44 4.54
N PRO A 12 -6.61 22.34 5.52
CA PRO A 12 -5.37 23.11 5.58
C PRO A 12 -4.15 22.19 5.59
N GLY A 13 -3.24 22.37 4.63
CA GLY A 13 -2.08 21.52 4.42
C GLY A 13 -2.27 20.43 3.36
N ALA A 14 -3.47 20.24 2.81
CA ALA A 14 -3.67 19.39 1.66
C ALA A 14 -2.94 19.97 0.44
N PRO A 15 -2.09 19.19 -0.26
CA PRO A 15 -1.41 19.67 -1.45
C PRO A 15 -2.42 19.99 -2.54
N SER A 16 -2.48 21.26 -2.93
CA SER A 16 -3.32 21.72 -4.04
C SER A 16 -2.63 21.34 -5.35
N GLY A 17 -3.37 20.71 -6.26
CA GLY A 17 -2.87 20.41 -7.59
C GLY A 17 -3.56 19.22 -8.23
N LYS A 18 -3.32 19.08 -9.54
CA LYS A 18 -3.77 17.91 -10.29
C LYS A 18 -2.58 17.02 -10.63
N THR A 19 -2.84 15.72 -10.69
CA THR A 19 -1.88 14.73 -11.18
C THR A 19 -1.67 14.87 -12.69
N SER A 20 -0.65 14.22 -13.23
CA SER A 20 -0.35 14.18 -14.68
C SER A 20 -1.52 13.68 -15.53
N ILE A 21 -2.43 12.91 -14.96
CA ILE A 21 -3.63 12.38 -15.62
C ILE A 21 -4.89 13.21 -15.31
N GLY A 22 -4.74 14.39 -14.71
CA GLY A 22 -5.83 15.33 -14.46
C GLY A 22 -6.69 15.10 -13.22
N LEU A 23 -6.37 14.10 -12.38
CA LEU A 23 -7.03 13.84 -11.10
C LEU A 23 -6.53 14.79 -10.02
N ASP A 24 -7.35 15.06 -9.00
CA ASP A 24 -6.88 15.75 -7.81
C ASP A 24 -5.75 14.97 -7.12
N SER A 25 -4.73 15.66 -6.63
CA SER A 25 -3.55 15.05 -6.01
C SER A 25 -3.91 14.09 -4.88
N ASN A 26 -4.88 14.42 -4.05
CA ASN A 26 -5.35 13.59 -2.95
C ASN A 26 -6.01 12.29 -3.46
N LEU A 27 -6.87 12.42 -4.47
CA LEU A 27 -7.51 11.28 -5.10
C LEU A 27 -6.48 10.39 -5.81
N GLY A 28 -5.54 10.97 -6.56
CA GLY A 28 -4.45 10.24 -7.21
C GLY A 28 -3.60 9.46 -6.21
N ALA A 29 -3.21 10.09 -5.11
CA ALA A 29 -2.47 9.46 -4.03
C ALA A 29 -3.26 8.31 -3.36
N ALA A 30 -4.55 8.47 -3.10
CA ALA A 30 -5.42 7.45 -2.54
C ALA A 30 -5.59 6.25 -3.50
N LEU A 31 -5.74 6.52 -4.79
CA LEU A 31 -5.89 5.47 -5.81
C LEU A 31 -4.64 4.59 -5.94
N CYS A 32 -3.44 5.09 -5.62
CA CYS A 32 -2.25 4.24 -5.55
C CYS A 32 -2.42 3.06 -4.58
N TYR A 33 -3.25 3.21 -3.54
CA TYR A 33 -3.56 2.14 -2.59
C TYR A 33 -4.84 1.39 -2.98
N TRP A 34 -5.95 2.09 -3.19
CA TRP A 34 -7.25 1.46 -3.38
C TRP A 34 -7.38 0.71 -4.71
N ALA A 35 -6.72 1.18 -5.76
CA ALA A 35 -6.73 0.46 -7.03
C ALA A 35 -5.99 -0.90 -6.97
N ASN A 36 -5.20 -1.17 -5.91
CA ASN A 36 -4.61 -2.49 -5.71
C ASN A 36 -5.66 -3.58 -5.39
N PHE A 37 -6.85 -3.20 -4.95
CA PHE A 37 -8.00 -4.14 -4.86
C PHE A 37 -8.44 -4.66 -6.24
N LEU A 38 -8.12 -3.95 -7.31
CA LEU A 38 -8.36 -4.35 -8.70
C LEU A 38 -7.07 -4.93 -9.32
N CYS A 39 -6.53 -5.98 -8.70
CA CYS A 39 -5.44 -6.78 -9.28
C CYS A 39 -4.22 -5.95 -9.72
N CYS A 40 -3.52 -5.30 -8.79
CA CYS A 40 -2.28 -4.52 -9.03
C CYS A 40 -2.48 -3.21 -9.84
N ALA A 41 -3.70 -2.78 -10.09
CA ALA A 41 -3.95 -1.53 -10.81
C ALA A 41 -3.36 -0.31 -10.09
N GLY A 42 -3.33 -0.33 -8.75
CA GLY A 42 -2.68 0.70 -7.94
C GLY A 42 -1.17 0.73 -8.12
N LEU A 43 -0.53 -0.43 -8.27
CA LEU A 43 0.90 -0.53 -8.59
C LEU A 43 1.21 0.10 -9.95
N VAL A 44 0.40 -0.22 -10.97
CA VAL A 44 0.54 0.36 -12.32
C VAL A 44 0.37 1.88 -12.27
N LEU A 45 -0.65 2.37 -11.57
CA LEU A 45 -0.90 3.80 -11.41
C LEU A 45 0.26 4.49 -10.68
N ALA A 46 0.78 3.89 -9.62
CA ALA A 46 1.92 4.41 -8.88
C ALA A 46 3.18 4.51 -9.76
N ILE A 47 3.44 3.50 -10.59
CA ILE A 47 4.55 3.52 -11.56
C ILE A 47 4.33 4.63 -12.59
N ILE A 48 3.13 4.80 -13.14
CA ILE A 48 2.82 5.89 -14.09
C ILE A 48 3.14 7.24 -13.46
N PHE A 49 2.72 7.50 -12.23
CA PHE A 49 3.00 8.75 -11.54
C PHE A 49 4.51 8.99 -11.32
N LEU A 50 5.29 7.96 -11.06
CA LEU A 50 6.73 8.11 -10.90
C LEU A 50 7.44 8.35 -12.23
N VAL A 51 7.05 7.63 -13.29
CA VAL A 51 7.68 7.73 -14.61
C VAL A 51 7.37 9.06 -15.30
N THR A 52 6.15 9.58 -15.19
CA THR A 52 5.79 10.88 -15.75
C THR A 52 6.59 12.04 -15.14
N GLY A 53 7.10 11.87 -13.93
CA GLY A 53 7.97 12.84 -13.25
C GLY A 53 7.33 14.20 -12.91
N LYS A 54 6.09 14.44 -13.37
CA LYS A 54 5.36 15.72 -13.25
C LYS A 54 4.58 15.86 -11.95
N GLU A 55 4.52 14.79 -11.15
CA GLU A 55 3.74 14.77 -9.93
C GLU A 55 4.38 15.63 -8.83
N ASN A 56 3.54 16.22 -7.99
CA ASN A 56 4.00 16.88 -6.78
C ASN A 56 4.60 15.85 -5.80
N ARG A 57 5.38 16.34 -4.83
CA ARG A 57 6.05 15.51 -3.83
C ARG A 57 5.10 14.59 -3.07
N PHE A 58 3.89 15.08 -2.75
CA PHE A 58 2.87 14.33 -2.02
C PHE A 58 2.44 13.05 -2.78
N VAL A 59 2.08 13.18 -4.06
CA VAL A 59 1.69 12.04 -4.90
C VAL A 59 2.86 11.07 -5.06
N LYS A 60 4.08 11.58 -5.30
CA LYS A 60 5.29 10.73 -5.39
C LYS A 60 5.53 9.94 -4.10
N PHE A 61 5.37 10.57 -2.93
CA PHE A 61 5.52 9.89 -1.64
C PHE A 61 4.55 8.71 -1.52
N HIS A 62 3.27 8.93 -1.78
CA HIS A 62 2.25 7.87 -1.71
C HIS A 62 2.43 6.81 -2.78
N ALA A 63 2.84 7.18 -4.00
CA ALA A 63 3.16 6.23 -5.06
C ALA A 63 4.32 5.30 -4.67
N VAL A 64 5.44 5.86 -4.17
CA VAL A 64 6.59 5.06 -3.69
C VAL A 64 6.19 4.17 -2.51
N GLN A 65 5.44 4.70 -1.55
CA GLN A 65 4.99 3.95 -0.38
C GLN A 65 4.05 2.79 -0.77
N SER A 66 3.15 2.99 -1.74
CA SER A 66 2.28 1.95 -2.29
C SER A 66 3.08 0.83 -2.96
N ILE A 67 4.10 1.17 -3.75
CA ILE A 67 4.98 0.18 -4.37
C ILE A 67 5.71 -0.65 -3.31
N PHE A 68 6.29 0.01 -2.30
CA PHE A 68 6.97 -0.71 -1.21
C PHE A 68 6.01 -1.62 -0.44
N LEU A 69 4.76 -1.22 -0.24
CA LEU A 69 3.76 -2.05 0.42
C LEU A 69 3.48 -3.32 -0.37
N VAL A 70 3.28 -3.22 -1.69
CA VAL A 70 3.06 -4.38 -2.56
C VAL A 70 4.29 -5.28 -2.62
N VAL A 71 5.49 -4.70 -2.72
CA VAL A 71 6.75 -5.47 -2.69
C VAL A 71 6.89 -6.22 -1.36
N LEU A 72 6.58 -5.58 -0.25
CA LEU A 72 6.63 -6.19 1.08
C LEU A 72 5.64 -7.36 1.18
N GLU A 73 4.41 -7.20 0.67
CA GLU A 73 3.40 -8.26 0.61
C GLU A 73 3.90 -9.47 -0.19
N ILE A 74 4.48 -9.24 -1.37
CA ILE A 74 5.06 -10.30 -2.20
C ILE A 74 6.19 -11.02 -1.46
N VAL A 75 7.10 -10.29 -0.81
CA VAL A 75 8.21 -10.88 -0.05
C VAL A 75 7.68 -11.77 1.09
N PHE A 76 6.69 -11.29 1.85
CA PHE A 76 6.07 -12.09 2.91
C PHE A 76 5.38 -13.35 2.36
N ALA A 77 4.67 -13.24 1.22
CA ALA A 77 4.03 -14.38 0.58
C ALA A 77 5.06 -15.43 0.15
N ILE A 78 6.19 -15.02 -0.44
CA ILE A 78 7.27 -15.93 -0.85
C ILE A 78 7.88 -16.62 0.38
N ILE A 79 8.19 -15.88 1.45
CA ILE A 79 8.73 -16.45 2.68
C ILE A 79 7.77 -17.48 3.27
N LEU A 80 6.49 -17.14 3.33
CA LEU A 80 5.45 -18.04 3.86
C LEU A 80 5.36 -19.32 3.04
N GLU A 81 5.42 -19.23 1.71
CA GLU A 81 5.37 -20.40 0.83
C GLU A 81 6.60 -21.30 1.00
N ILE A 82 7.81 -20.72 1.10
CA ILE A 82 9.05 -21.48 1.36
C ILE A 82 8.95 -22.24 2.69
N LEU A 83 8.51 -21.57 3.75
CA LEU A 83 8.32 -22.19 5.07
C LEU A 83 7.30 -23.32 5.01
N THR A 84 6.23 -23.14 4.23
CA THR A 84 5.20 -24.17 4.02
C THR A 84 5.77 -25.41 3.37
N VAL A 85 6.55 -25.24 2.30
CA VAL A 85 7.17 -26.38 1.60
C VAL A 85 8.08 -27.17 2.56
N ILE A 86 8.93 -26.46 3.32
CA ILE A 86 9.83 -27.09 4.30
C ILE A 86 9.03 -27.86 5.36
N LEU A 87 8.01 -27.22 5.93
CA LEU A 87 7.19 -27.84 6.99
C LEU A 87 6.38 -29.02 6.44
N ARG A 88 5.86 -28.92 5.22
CA ARG A 88 5.13 -30.02 4.56
C ARG A 88 6.03 -31.22 4.32
N LEU A 89 7.26 -31.01 3.86
CA LEU A 89 8.24 -32.10 3.67
C LEU A 89 8.60 -32.76 5.02
N ALA A 90 8.82 -31.98 6.07
CA ALA A 90 9.13 -32.54 7.41
C ALA A 90 7.96 -33.34 7.98
N LEU A 91 6.73 -32.87 7.87
CA LEU A 91 5.53 -33.53 8.40
C LEU A 91 5.05 -34.70 7.52
N SER A 92 5.48 -34.80 6.25
CA SER A 92 5.13 -35.91 5.37
C SER A 92 5.67 -37.25 5.87
N ILE A 93 6.75 -37.26 6.66
CA ILE A 93 7.35 -38.46 7.27
C ILE A 93 6.35 -39.16 8.21
N VAL A 94 5.46 -38.39 8.85
CA VAL A 94 4.43 -38.89 9.78
C VAL A 94 3.01 -38.76 9.19
N ASP A 95 2.89 -38.62 7.88
CA ASP A 95 1.62 -38.46 7.16
C ASP A 95 0.77 -37.25 7.62
N MET A 96 1.42 -36.23 8.17
CA MET A 96 0.78 -35.00 8.67
C MET A 96 1.05 -33.76 7.78
N GLY A 97 1.55 -33.94 6.57
CA GLY A 97 1.89 -32.82 5.67
C GLY A 97 0.73 -31.87 5.35
N TRP A 98 -0.51 -32.34 5.43
CA TRP A 98 -1.72 -31.52 5.25
C TRP A 98 -1.87 -30.42 6.30
N ILE A 99 -1.36 -30.63 7.53
CA ILE A 99 -1.39 -29.64 8.61
C ILE A 99 -0.60 -28.40 8.24
N ALA A 100 0.55 -28.57 7.57
CA ALA A 100 1.35 -27.45 7.09
C ALA A 100 0.55 -26.57 6.11
N GLY A 101 -0.18 -27.20 5.19
CA GLY A 101 -1.05 -26.49 4.25
C GLY A 101 -2.15 -25.70 4.95
N LEU A 102 -2.81 -26.30 5.95
CA LEU A 102 -3.85 -25.65 6.72
C LEU A 102 -3.31 -24.44 7.50
N LEU A 103 -2.18 -24.59 8.18
CA LEU A 103 -1.54 -23.51 8.94
C LEU A 103 -1.15 -22.34 8.02
N THR A 104 -0.57 -22.65 6.87
CA THR A 104 -0.20 -21.62 5.89
C THR A 104 -1.42 -20.89 5.36
N TRP A 105 -2.50 -21.60 5.08
CA TRP A 105 -3.72 -20.99 4.58
C TRP A 105 -4.31 -20.01 5.60
N VAL A 106 -4.39 -20.41 6.87
CA VAL A 106 -4.87 -19.54 7.96
C VAL A 106 -3.96 -18.32 8.13
N LEU A 107 -2.64 -18.54 8.16
CA LEU A 107 -1.66 -17.45 8.31
C LEU A 107 -1.66 -16.51 7.09
N GLY A 108 -1.81 -17.06 5.89
CA GLY A 108 -1.93 -16.29 4.64
C GLY A 108 -3.15 -15.37 4.63
N ILE A 109 -4.32 -15.87 5.04
CA ILE A 109 -5.53 -15.04 5.18
C ILE A 109 -5.32 -13.93 6.22
N PHE A 110 -4.70 -14.24 7.34
CA PHE A 110 -4.42 -13.26 8.38
C PHE A 110 -3.48 -12.15 7.89
N LEU A 111 -2.41 -12.49 7.17
CA LEU A 111 -1.50 -11.52 6.56
C LEU A 111 -2.22 -10.67 5.50
N LEU A 112 -2.97 -11.31 4.60
CA LEU A 112 -3.77 -10.60 3.60
C LEU A 112 -4.72 -9.59 4.24
N PHE A 113 -5.34 -9.94 5.36
CA PHE A 113 -6.23 -9.04 6.10
C PHE A 113 -5.48 -7.85 6.70
N ILE A 114 -4.27 -8.06 7.23
CA ILE A 114 -3.40 -6.97 7.72
C ILE A 114 -3.05 -6.01 6.57
N PHE A 115 -2.59 -6.52 5.43
CA PHE A 115 -2.26 -5.68 4.26
C PHE A 115 -3.47 -4.94 3.73
N PHE A 116 -4.64 -5.57 3.70
CA PHE A 116 -5.90 -4.96 3.32
C PHE A 116 -6.25 -3.74 4.21
N ILE A 117 -6.12 -3.90 5.54
CA ILE A 117 -6.33 -2.80 6.48
C ILE A 117 -5.32 -1.67 6.25
N LEU A 118 -4.05 -2.00 6.02
CA LEU A 118 -3.02 -0.99 5.74
C LEU A 118 -3.31 -0.20 4.46
N LEU A 119 -3.78 -0.86 3.39
CA LEU A 119 -4.20 -0.20 2.14
C LEU A 119 -5.37 0.74 2.36
N ILE A 120 -6.38 0.34 3.15
CA ILE A 120 -7.53 1.19 3.47
C ILE A 120 -7.07 2.42 4.27
N ILE A 121 -6.32 2.23 5.35
CA ILE A 121 -5.86 3.32 6.21
C ILE A 121 -4.99 4.29 5.42
N ALA A 122 -4.02 3.78 4.65
CA ALA A 122 -3.14 4.62 3.84
C ALA A 122 -3.91 5.41 2.78
N GLY A 123 -4.89 4.78 2.11
CA GLY A 123 -5.75 5.43 1.13
C GLY A 123 -6.61 6.52 1.74
N ILE A 124 -7.24 6.29 2.91
CA ILE A 124 -8.03 7.29 3.62
C ILE A 124 -7.16 8.49 4.04
N LYS A 125 -5.97 8.22 4.57
CA LYS A 125 -5.03 9.28 4.97
C LYS A 125 -4.54 10.10 3.77
N ALA A 126 -4.22 9.42 2.66
CA ALA A 126 -3.84 10.07 1.41
C ALA A 126 -4.97 10.92 0.84
N TYR A 127 -6.20 10.42 0.83
CA TYR A 127 -7.37 11.17 0.41
C TYR A 127 -7.60 12.43 1.26
N GLY A 128 -7.35 12.34 2.56
CA GLY A 128 -7.36 13.49 3.49
C GLY A 128 -6.17 14.44 3.37
N GLY A 129 -5.28 14.26 2.37
CA GLY A 129 -4.11 15.12 2.15
C GLY A 129 -2.98 14.94 3.18
N GLN A 130 -2.97 13.83 3.92
CA GLN A 130 -1.98 13.57 4.98
C GLN A 130 -0.83 12.71 4.46
N GLU A 131 0.41 13.15 4.66
CA GLU A 131 1.62 12.34 4.42
C GLU A 131 1.81 11.30 5.55
N TYR A 132 0.88 10.35 5.65
CA TYR A 132 0.93 9.31 6.66
C TYR A 132 1.98 8.26 6.33
N LYS A 133 2.99 8.13 7.19
CA LYS A 133 4.06 7.14 7.05
C LYS A 133 3.59 5.80 7.60
N LEU A 134 3.44 4.82 6.73
CA LEU A 134 3.18 3.44 7.15
C LEU A 134 4.36 2.87 7.95
N PRO A 135 4.11 2.02 8.95
CA PRO A 135 5.18 1.36 9.69
C PRO A 135 6.10 0.59 8.73
N LEU A 136 7.39 0.55 9.03
CA LEU A 136 8.47 -0.09 8.26
C LEU A 136 8.81 0.61 6.94
N ILE A 137 7.84 0.92 6.09
CA ILE A 137 8.07 1.39 4.70
C ILE A 137 7.95 2.90 4.53
N GLY A 138 7.19 3.59 5.38
CA GLY A 138 6.94 5.03 5.22
C GLY A 138 8.20 5.88 5.32
N GLU A 139 9.14 5.49 6.17
CA GLU A 139 10.41 6.20 6.31
C GLU A 139 11.32 6.01 5.07
N PHE A 140 11.31 4.83 4.47
CA PHE A 140 12.03 4.57 3.21
C PHE A 140 11.43 5.36 2.05
N ALA A 141 10.09 5.39 1.94
CA ALA A 141 9.40 6.18 0.93
C ALA A 141 9.74 7.68 1.08
N TRP A 142 9.70 8.19 2.31
CA TRP A 142 10.06 9.57 2.62
C TRP A 142 11.48 9.92 2.20
N LYS A 143 12.46 9.10 2.56
CA LYS A 143 13.87 9.30 2.18
C LYS A 143 14.08 9.23 0.67
N THR A 144 13.33 8.38 -0.02
CA THR A 144 13.44 8.23 -1.48
C THR A 144 12.96 9.46 -2.23
N VAL A 145 11.90 10.10 -1.76
CA VAL A 145 11.29 11.27 -2.43
C VAL A 145 11.98 12.60 -2.06
N ASN A 146 12.71 12.63 -0.95
CA ASN A 146 13.41 13.85 -0.47
C ASN A 146 14.93 13.85 -0.76
N LYS A 147 15.40 12.95 -1.61
CA LYS A 147 16.75 13.02 -2.20
C LYS A 147 16.75 13.95 -3.39
#